data_977ffaa8251a6038c41d00b650d37760
#
_entry.id   977ffaa8251a6038c41d00b650d37760
#
_cell.length_a   1.000
_cell.length_b   1.000
_cell.length_c   1.000
_cell.angle_alpha   90.00
_cell.angle_beta   90.00
_cell.angle_gamma   90.00
#
_symmetry.space_group_name_H-M   'P 1'
#
loop_
_entity.id
_entity.type
_entity.pdbx_description
1 polymer ?
#
loop_
_entity_poly.entity_id
_entity_poly.type
_entity_poly.pdbx_seq_one_letter_code
_entity_poly.pdbx_strand_id
1 'polypeptide(L)'
;MEEEKYLKRQRIYKTIMLVVLTVFVTFIMTTLYITKQYNLGKSDVTSLLNLSSNTSGLSKTINYIKTVLDNYYLNEIDEQKAEEWAIQAYVASLGDPYTQYIPKDQMEEYTTSIMGNFVGIGIYMAANTENNTIEVIQPIKGSPAEEAGILAGDIITSVDGIKYTGEDIDIAANNIKGEEGTTVKIEILRNKEIKTFEITRRKVITNPVEAKVLENNIGYITMTSFDETTAENFKIEFEDLENKGIKSLIIDLRNNGGGLVDQTLEVLDYIVPKGNDLLVTVNKEQKEKIEKSKADVLIDMPIVVLVNENSASASEILAGALKDLDEATIVGTTTYGKGVIQQLLTL
;
A
#
# COMPACT_ATOMS: atom_id res chain seq x y z
N MET A 1 -48.05 49.92 49.67
CA MET A 1 -46.89 50.46 48.85
C MET A 1 -45.85 49.39 48.52
N GLU A 2 -45.40 48.55 49.47
CA GLU A 2 -44.46 47.44 49.18
C GLU A 2 -45.08 46.28 48.40
N GLU A 3 -46.32 45.89 48.78
CA GLU A 3 -47.09 44.81 48.12
C GLU A 3 -47.37 45.13 46.67
N GLU A 4 -47.70 46.36 46.35
CA GLU A 4 -47.93 46.84 44.98
C GLU A 4 -46.66 46.86 44.12
N LYS A 5 -45.50 47.18 44.70
CA LYS A 5 -44.19 47.07 44.04
C LYS A 5 -43.84 45.61 43.79
N TYR A 6 -44.14 44.69 44.70
CA TYR A 6 -43.89 43.28 44.58
C TYR A 6 -44.75 42.68 43.43
N LEU A 7 -46.04 42.97 43.41
CA LEU A 7 -46.97 42.54 42.32
C LEU A 7 -46.57 43.09 40.97
N LYS A 8 -46.08 44.34 40.90
CA LYS A 8 -45.59 44.98 39.67
C LYS A 8 -44.32 44.31 39.18
N ARG A 9 -43.38 43.93 40.05
CA ARG A 9 -42.18 43.15 39.71
C ARG A 9 -42.55 41.78 39.20
N GLN A 10 -43.42 41.05 39.88
CA GLN A 10 -43.87 39.75 39.41
C GLN A 10 -44.52 39.77 38.01
N ARG A 11 -45.35 40.81 37.72
CA ARG A 11 -45.90 40.99 36.36
C ARG A 11 -44.78 41.23 35.31
N ILE A 12 -43.82 42.04 35.64
CA ILE A 12 -42.65 42.27 34.74
C ILE A 12 -41.89 41.00 34.48
N TYR A 13 -41.57 40.20 35.53
CA TYR A 13 -40.90 38.92 35.37
C TYR A 13 -41.68 37.91 34.54
N LYS A 14 -43.01 37.82 34.76
CA LYS A 14 -43.90 36.97 33.95
C LYS A 14 -43.93 37.41 32.49
N THR A 15 -43.97 38.72 32.22
CA THR A 15 -43.92 39.26 30.89
C THR A 15 -42.61 38.98 30.20
N ILE A 16 -41.45 39.19 30.89
CA ILE A 16 -40.13 38.90 30.35
C ILE A 16 -40.00 37.39 30.07
N MET A 17 -40.42 36.53 31.00
CA MET A 17 -40.42 35.09 30.80
C MET A 17 -41.28 34.64 29.63
N LEU A 18 -42.45 35.27 29.44
CA LEU A 18 -43.31 34.97 28.30
C LEU A 18 -42.67 35.40 26.98
N VAL A 19 -42.02 36.56 26.94
CA VAL A 19 -41.28 37.04 25.76
C VAL A 19 -40.12 36.12 25.42
N VAL A 20 -39.32 35.71 26.42
CA VAL A 20 -38.21 34.77 26.23
C VAL A 20 -38.73 33.45 25.71
N LEU A 21 -39.81 32.93 26.29
CA LEU A 21 -40.42 31.67 25.85
C LEU A 21 -40.95 31.77 24.40
N THR A 22 -41.60 32.87 24.05
CA THR A 22 -42.09 33.10 22.67
C THR A 22 -40.92 33.16 21.66
N VAL A 23 -39.86 33.89 21.99
CA VAL A 23 -38.67 33.97 21.15
C VAL A 23 -38.05 32.59 20.96
N PHE A 24 -37.92 31.80 22.05
CA PHE A 24 -37.41 30.46 22.01
C PHE A 24 -38.27 29.49 21.15
N VAL A 25 -39.58 29.52 21.35
CA VAL A 25 -40.51 28.71 20.55
C VAL A 25 -40.47 29.13 19.07
N THR A 26 -40.46 30.43 18.80
CA THR A 26 -40.36 30.93 17.41
C THR A 26 -39.06 30.49 16.77
N PHE A 27 -37.93 30.55 17.49
CA PHE A 27 -36.64 30.08 17.03
C PHE A 27 -36.67 28.59 16.66
N ILE A 28 -37.24 27.76 17.55
CA ILE A 28 -37.37 26.31 17.30
C ILE A 28 -38.23 26.04 16.06
N MET A 29 -39.41 26.71 15.97
CA MET A 29 -40.33 26.52 14.86
C MET A 29 -39.74 26.99 13.53
N THR A 30 -39.00 28.10 13.54
CA THR A 30 -38.33 28.63 12.36
C THR A 30 -37.22 27.67 11.92
N THR A 31 -36.44 27.16 12.88
CA THR A 31 -35.38 26.17 12.59
C THR A 31 -35.94 24.87 12.00
N LEU A 32 -37.06 24.36 12.58
CA LEU A 32 -37.76 23.18 12.05
C LEU A 32 -38.37 23.43 10.67
N TYR A 33 -38.89 24.61 10.44
CA TYR A 33 -39.44 25.00 9.14
C TYR A 33 -38.37 25.07 8.05
N ILE A 34 -37.23 25.73 8.36
CA ILE A 34 -36.06 25.82 7.47
C ILE A 34 -35.50 24.42 7.17
N THR A 35 -35.30 23.59 8.20
CA THR A 35 -34.81 22.21 8.05
C THR A 35 -35.71 21.38 7.14
N LYS A 36 -37.05 21.54 7.27
CA LYS A 36 -38.03 20.83 6.45
C LYS A 36 -38.09 21.37 5.02
N GLN A 37 -38.04 22.69 4.84
CA GLN A 37 -38.18 23.35 3.54
C GLN A 37 -36.96 23.13 2.64
N TYR A 38 -35.76 23.10 3.23
CA TYR A 38 -34.51 22.97 2.51
C TYR A 38 -33.89 21.57 2.59
N ASN A 39 -34.66 20.61 3.14
CA ASN A 39 -34.23 19.20 3.28
C ASN A 39 -32.83 19.04 3.92
N LEU A 40 -32.52 19.95 4.84
CA LEU A 40 -31.25 19.95 5.56
C LEU A 40 -31.15 18.70 6.46
N GLY A 41 -30.14 17.85 6.25
CA GLY A 41 -29.90 16.68 7.07
C GLY A 41 -29.51 17.03 8.52
N LYS A 42 -29.50 16.04 9.41
CA LYS A 42 -29.06 16.24 10.81
C LYS A 42 -27.62 16.80 10.90
N SER A 43 -26.76 16.46 9.94
CA SER A 43 -25.40 16.98 9.81
C SER A 43 -25.35 18.49 9.58
N ASP A 44 -26.30 19.03 8.80
CA ASP A 44 -26.30 20.44 8.42
C ASP A 44 -26.76 21.34 9.56
N VAL A 45 -27.74 20.88 10.36
CA VAL A 45 -28.19 21.58 11.57
C VAL A 45 -27.12 21.56 12.65
N THR A 46 -26.39 20.44 12.79
CA THR A 46 -25.28 20.34 13.75
C THR A 46 -24.11 21.22 13.33
N SER A 47 -23.86 21.37 12.03
CA SER A 47 -22.83 22.27 11.52
C SER A 47 -23.17 23.76 11.74
N LEU A 48 -24.46 24.14 11.62
CA LEU A 48 -24.95 25.49 11.92
C LEU A 48 -24.92 25.81 13.42
N LEU A 49 -25.13 24.82 14.28
CA LEU A 49 -25.06 24.97 15.75
C LEU A 49 -23.64 24.85 16.28
N ASN A 50 -22.73 24.16 15.59
CA ASN A 50 -21.29 24.04 15.92
C ASN A 50 -20.45 25.23 15.41
N LEU A 51 -21.03 26.40 15.25
CA LEU A 51 -20.33 27.65 14.91
C LEU A 51 -19.27 28.07 15.94
N SER A 52 -18.99 27.25 16.95
CA SER A 52 -18.02 27.55 18.01
C SER A 52 -17.04 26.43 18.34
N SER A 53 -16.94 25.35 17.55
CA SER A 53 -15.88 24.36 17.76
C SER A 53 -14.75 24.55 16.75
N ASN A 54 -13.54 24.63 17.21
CA ASN A 54 -12.21 24.68 16.59
C ASN A 54 -12.04 23.99 15.22
N THR A 55 -12.88 24.32 14.23
CA THR A 55 -12.60 23.96 12.85
C THR A 55 -11.37 24.73 12.39
N SER A 56 -10.34 24.04 11.97
CA SER A 56 -9.10 24.63 11.46
C SER A 56 -9.41 25.66 10.36
N GLY A 57 -8.58 26.66 10.19
CA GLY A 57 -8.75 27.65 9.11
C GLY A 57 -8.87 26.99 7.73
N LEU A 58 -8.17 25.87 7.54
CA LEU A 58 -8.22 25.05 6.31
C LEU A 58 -9.63 24.53 6.03
N SER A 59 -10.31 23.92 7.00
CA SER A 59 -11.67 23.37 6.81
C SER A 59 -12.69 24.47 6.44
N LYS A 60 -12.55 25.65 7.04
CA LYS A 60 -13.41 26.81 6.69
C LYS A 60 -13.16 27.29 5.26
N THR A 61 -11.90 27.33 4.85
CA THR A 61 -11.53 27.77 3.51
C THR A 61 -12.02 26.78 2.46
N ILE A 62 -11.85 25.47 2.68
CA ILE A 62 -12.33 24.42 1.77
C ILE A 62 -13.85 24.49 1.64
N ASN A 63 -14.60 24.62 2.75
CA ASN A 63 -16.05 24.75 2.72
C ASN A 63 -16.52 26.02 1.99
N TYR A 64 -15.79 27.13 2.14
CA TYR A 64 -16.09 28.36 1.40
C TYR A 64 -15.85 28.17 -0.11
N ILE A 65 -14.73 27.57 -0.50
CA ILE A 65 -14.41 27.27 -1.91
C ILE A 65 -15.50 26.35 -2.50
N LYS A 66 -15.89 25.28 -1.77
CA LYS A 66 -16.97 24.40 -2.17
C LYS A 66 -18.26 25.19 -2.43
N THR A 67 -18.69 26.04 -1.49
CA THR A 67 -19.89 26.88 -1.65
C THR A 67 -19.81 27.80 -2.87
N VAL A 68 -18.62 28.34 -3.16
CA VAL A 68 -18.42 29.17 -4.36
C VAL A 68 -18.55 28.33 -5.62
N LEU A 69 -17.94 27.15 -5.66
CA LEU A 69 -18.00 26.26 -6.81
C LEU A 69 -19.42 25.75 -7.05
N ASP A 70 -20.16 25.35 -6.02
CA ASP A 70 -21.56 24.91 -6.11
C ASP A 70 -22.48 25.99 -6.74
N ASN A 71 -22.14 27.28 -6.53
CA ASN A 71 -22.96 28.40 -7.04
C ASN A 71 -22.51 28.91 -8.42
N TYR A 72 -21.25 28.74 -8.80
CA TYR A 72 -20.68 29.42 -9.97
C TYR A 72 -20.01 28.48 -11.00
N TYR A 73 -19.72 27.22 -10.65
CA TYR A 73 -19.13 26.30 -11.59
C TYR A 73 -20.19 25.75 -12.55
N LEU A 74 -19.84 25.69 -13.83
CA LEU A 74 -20.81 25.38 -14.90
C LEU A 74 -21.20 23.89 -14.94
N ASN A 75 -20.28 22.99 -14.55
CA ASN A 75 -20.52 21.55 -14.63
C ASN A 75 -20.79 20.95 -13.24
N GLU A 76 -21.27 19.72 -13.20
CA GLU A 76 -21.39 18.96 -11.96
C GLU A 76 -19.99 18.72 -11.33
N ILE A 77 -19.94 18.77 -10.00
CA ILE A 77 -18.74 18.51 -9.23
C ILE A 77 -18.83 17.09 -8.70
N ASP A 78 -17.82 16.28 -9.01
CA ASP A 78 -17.62 15.01 -8.34
C ASP A 78 -17.03 15.27 -6.93
N GLU A 79 -17.92 15.31 -5.97
CA GLU A 79 -17.61 15.61 -4.57
C GLU A 79 -16.58 14.61 -3.98
N GLN A 80 -16.76 13.32 -4.24
CA GLN A 80 -15.88 12.29 -3.72
C GLN A 80 -14.46 12.47 -4.25
N LYS A 81 -14.35 12.67 -5.55
CA LYS A 81 -13.04 12.91 -6.19
C LYS A 81 -12.38 14.19 -5.70
N ALA A 82 -13.15 15.26 -5.49
CA ALA A 82 -12.65 16.53 -4.96
C ALA A 82 -12.13 16.38 -3.54
N GLU A 83 -12.82 15.62 -2.68
CA GLU A 83 -12.39 15.30 -1.31
C GLU A 83 -11.10 14.47 -1.31
N GLU A 84 -11.04 13.41 -2.08
CA GLU A 84 -9.85 12.55 -2.21
C GLU A 84 -8.62 13.35 -2.64
N TRP A 85 -8.75 14.21 -3.65
CA TRP A 85 -7.66 15.08 -4.10
C TRP A 85 -7.21 16.08 -3.03
N ALA A 86 -8.16 16.64 -2.27
CA ALA A 86 -7.82 17.54 -1.17
C ALA A 86 -7.03 16.83 -0.05
N ILE A 87 -7.41 15.59 0.29
CA ILE A 87 -6.70 14.77 1.27
C ILE A 87 -5.30 14.40 0.75
N GLN A 88 -5.20 13.96 -0.50
CA GLN A 88 -3.90 13.66 -1.12
C GLN A 88 -2.97 14.87 -1.12
N ALA A 89 -3.47 16.04 -1.52
CA ALA A 89 -2.69 17.28 -1.52
C ALA A 89 -2.24 17.68 -0.11
N TYR A 90 -3.10 17.49 0.89
CA TYR A 90 -2.74 17.78 2.28
C TYR A 90 -1.60 16.88 2.77
N VAL A 91 -1.68 15.58 2.51
CA VAL A 91 -0.62 14.63 2.88
C VAL A 91 0.66 14.91 2.09
N ALA A 92 0.56 15.15 0.78
CA ALA A 92 1.71 15.48 -0.07
C ALA A 92 2.44 16.77 0.35
N SER A 93 1.72 17.72 1.01
CA SER A 93 2.31 18.97 1.52
C SER A 93 3.36 18.75 2.62
N LEU A 94 3.44 17.57 3.21
CA LEU A 94 4.49 17.20 4.17
C LEU A 94 5.87 17.14 3.52
N GLY A 95 5.96 16.94 2.21
CA GLY A 95 7.22 16.76 1.48
C GLY A 95 7.93 15.45 1.82
N ASP A 96 7.26 14.52 2.48
CA ASP A 96 7.77 13.19 2.79
C ASP A 96 7.36 12.21 1.68
N PRO A 97 8.33 11.60 0.97
CA PRO A 97 8.03 10.69 -0.15
C PRO A 97 7.42 9.35 0.30
N TYR A 98 7.44 9.05 1.60
CA TYR A 98 7.00 7.77 2.14
C TYR A 98 5.61 7.84 2.79
N THR A 99 5.11 9.03 3.13
CA THR A 99 3.78 9.23 3.70
C THR A 99 2.79 9.55 2.59
N GLN A 100 1.78 8.70 2.40
CA GLN A 100 0.79 8.86 1.35
C GLN A 100 -0.62 8.53 1.84
N TYR A 101 -1.61 9.14 1.21
CA TYR A 101 -3.01 8.74 1.33
C TYR A 101 -3.36 7.81 0.17
N ILE A 102 -3.91 6.67 0.49
CA ILE A 102 -4.34 5.67 -0.49
C ILE A 102 -5.86 5.70 -0.55
N PRO A 103 -6.47 6.09 -1.68
CA PRO A 103 -7.91 6.02 -1.88
C PRO A 103 -8.45 4.61 -1.69
N LYS A 104 -9.71 4.53 -1.27
CA LYS A 104 -10.36 3.24 -0.95
C LYS A 104 -10.37 2.27 -2.13
N ASP A 105 -10.59 2.77 -3.33
CA ASP A 105 -10.60 1.99 -4.57
C ASP A 105 -9.21 1.47 -4.98
N GLN A 106 -8.11 2.08 -4.49
CA GLN A 106 -6.73 1.65 -4.73
C GLN A 106 -6.16 0.80 -3.60
N MET A 107 -6.86 0.70 -2.46
CA MET A 107 -6.36 0.01 -1.27
C MET A 107 -6.12 -1.48 -1.51
N GLU A 108 -7.01 -2.14 -2.25
CA GLU A 108 -6.88 -3.57 -2.57
C GLU A 108 -5.64 -3.84 -3.43
N GLU A 109 -5.43 -3.04 -4.49
CA GLU A 109 -4.26 -3.15 -5.35
C GLU A 109 -2.97 -2.87 -4.58
N TYR A 110 -2.97 -1.81 -3.75
CA TYR A 110 -1.83 -1.46 -2.91
C TYR A 110 -1.46 -2.59 -1.93
N THR A 111 -2.45 -3.11 -1.21
CA THR A 111 -2.24 -4.20 -0.25
C THR A 111 -1.73 -5.46 -0.95
N THR A 112 -2.35 -5.82 -2.07
CA THR A 112 -2.00 -6.99 -2.89
C THR A 112 -0.55 -6.89 -3.39
N SER A 113 -0.12 -5.70 -3.82
CA SER A 113 1.24 -5.48 -4.31
C SER A 113 2.30 -5.63 -3.20
N ILE A 114 2.01 -5.16 -1.97
CA ILE A 114 2.91 -5.31 -0.83
C ILE A 114 3.00 -6.77 -0.37
N MET A 115 1.89 -7.50 -0.46
CA MET A 115 1.82 -8.92 -0.07
C MET A 115 2.46 -9.86 -1.10
N GLY A 116 3.02 -9.34 -2.21
CA GLY A 116 3.65 -10.17 -3.25
C GLY A 116 2.68 -11.01 -4.05
N ASN A 117 1.41 -10.59 -4.11
CA ASN A 117 0.41 -11.26 -4.91
C ASN A 117 -0.34 -10.23 -5.77
N PHE A 118 -0.97 -10.68 -6.83
CA PHE A 118 -1.81 -9.84 -7.68
C PHE A 118 -2.88 -10.70 -8.37
N VAL A 119 -3.97 -10.05 -8.77
CA VAL A 119 -5.00 -10.75 -9.56
C VAL A 119 -4.75 -10.50 -11.04
N GLY A 120 -4.50 -11.59 -11.76
CA GLY A 120 -4.16 -11.53 -13.18
C GLY A 120 -3.93 -12.92 -13.77
N ILE A 121 -3.13 -12.99 -14.82
CA ILE A 121 -2.81 -14.26 -15.48
C ILE A 121 -1.45 -14.84 -15.10
N GLY A 122 -0.56 -14.07 -14.48
CA GLY A 122 0.76 -14.53 -14.00
C GLY A 122 1.80 -14.68 -15.10
N ILE A 123 2.29 -13.55 -15.62
CA ILE A 123 3.41 -13.51 -16.56
C ILE A 123 4.41 -12.42 -16.12
N TYR A 124 5.68 -12.71 -16.32
CA TYR A 124 6.71 -11.68 -16.37
C TYR A 124 6.85 -11.22 -17.82
N MET A 125 6.82 -9.92 -18.05
CA MET A 125 6.95 -9.35 -19.39
C MET A 125 7.86 -8.14 -19.38
N ALA A 126 8.50 -7.86 -20.51
CA ALA A 126 9.37 -6.72 -20.69
C ALA A 126 9.09 -6.04 -22.04
N ALA A 127 9.36 -4.73 -22.08
CA ALA A 127 9.38 -3.99 -23.33
C ALA A 127 10.68 -4.29 -24.09
N ASN A 128 10.56 -4.79 -25.30
CA ASN A 128 11.67 -4.90 -26.23
C ASN A 128 11.79 -3.58 -27.01
N THR A 129 12.78 -2.77 -26.65
CA THR A 129 12.99 -1.43 -27.22
C THR A 129 13.46 -1.45 -28.68
N GLU A 130 14.09 -2.54 -29.14
CA GLU A 130 14.57 -2.67 -30.51
C GLU A 130 13.40 -2.84 -31.50
N ASN A 131 12.42 -3.62 -31.13
CA ASN A 131 11.27 -3.97 -31.95
C ASN A 131 9.98 -3.26 -31.55
N ASN A 132 10.01 -2.50 -30.45
CA ASN A 132 8.86 -1.84 -29.84
C ASN A 132 7.70 -2.82 -29.57
N THR A 133 8.00 -3.97 -28.93
CA THR A 133 7.06 -5.02 -28.62
C THR A 133 7.04 -5.35 -27.12
N ILE A 134 5.96 -5.96 -26.65
CA ILE A 134 5.87 -6.52 -25.29
C ILE A 134 6.18 -8.02 -25.39
N GLU A 135 7.25 -8.46 -24.77
CA GLU A 135 7.71 -9.83 -24.79
C GLU A 135 7.46 -10.52 -23.44
N VAL A 136 6.90 -11.73 -23.48
CA VAL A 136 6.78 -12.58 -22.29
C VAL A 136 8.15 -13.16 -21.97
N ILE A 137 8.71 -12.75 -20.83
CA ILE A 137 9.96 -13.30 -20.33
C ILE A 137 9.74 -14.75 -19.87
N GLN A 138 8.71 -14.95 -19.05
CA GLN A 138 8.25 -16.29 -18.66
C GLN A 138 6.87 -16.21 -17.99
N PRO A 139 6.03 -17.26 -18.10
CA PRO A 139 4.88 -17.43 -17.23
C PRO A 139 5.33 -17.80 -15.81
N ILE A 140 4.57 -17.38 -14.80
CA ILE A 140 4.79 -17.77 -13.41
C ILE A 140 4.31 -19.20 -13.23
N LYS A 141 5.09 -20.04 -12.56
CA LYS A 141 4.77 -21.44 -12.30
C LYS A 141 3.44 -21.58 -11.56
N GLY A 142 2.56 -22.44 -12.03
CA GLY A 142 1.22 -22.66 -11.48
C GLY A 142 0.22 -21.54 -11.79
N SER A 143 0.59 -20.56 -12.63
CA SER A 143 -0.27 -19.45 -13.02
C SER A 143 -1.29 -19.82 -14.11
N PRO A 144 -2.39 -19.04 -14.25
CA PRO A 144 -3.33 -19.20 -15.35
C PRO A 144 -2.69 -19.12 -16.74
N ALA A 145 -1.65 -18.30 -16.91
CA ALA A 145 -0.95 -18.17 -18.17
C ALA A 145 -0.14 -19.42 -18.52
N GLU A 146 0.55 -20.02 -17.55
CA GLU A 146 1.26 -21.29 -17.75
C GLU A 146 0.27 -22.41 -18.11
N GLU A 147 -0.84 -22.53 -17.37
CA GLU A 147 -1.89 -23.52 -17.64
C GLU A 147 -2.53 -23.34 -19.01
N ALA A 148 -2.69 -22.10 -19.48
CA ALA A 148 -3.18 -21.77 -20.81
C ALA A 148 -2.17 -22.06 -21.92
N GLY A 149 -0.88 -22.25 -21.58
CA GLY A 149 0.17 -22.54 -22.55
C GLY A 149 0.83 -21.31 -23.17
N ILE A 150 0.84 -20.18 -22.45
CA ILE A 150 1.72 -19.06 -22.75
C ILE A 150 3.17 -19.47 -22.46
N LEU A 151 4.10 -19.06 -23.29
CA LEU A 151 5.52 -19.47 -23.21
C LEU A 151 6.45 -18.24 -23.20
N ALA A 152 7.66 -18.44 -22.72
CA ALA A 152 8.73 -17.47 -22.87
C ALA A 152 9.00 -17.17 -24.36
N GLY A 153 9.22 -15.90 -24.68
CA GLY A 153 9.42 -15.41 -26.06
C GLY A 153 8.14 -15.14 -26.86
N ASP A 154 6.95 -15.33 -26.26
CA ASP A 154 5.70 -14.87 -26.87
C ASP A 154 5.67 -13.34 -26.93
N ILE A 155 5.18 -12.78 -28.02
CA ILE A 155 5.01 -11.33 -28.15
C ILE A 155 3.53 -11.00 -27.97
N ILE A 156 3.18 -10.26 -26.94
CA ILE A 156 1.80 -9.79 -26.71
C ILE A 156 1.48 -8.72 -27.74
N THR A 157 0.45 -8.96 -28.55
CA THR A 157 0.01 -8.05 -29.61
C THR A 157 -1.28 -7.32 -29.28
N SER A 158 -2.18 -7.94 -28.50
CA SER A 158 -3.40 -7.29 -28.01
C SER A 158 -3.89 -7.88 -26.70
N VAL A 159 -4.61 -7.06 -25.92
CA VAL A 159 -5.35 -7.44 -24.72
C VAL A 159 -6.78 -6.93 -24.89
N ASP A 160 -7.76 -7.83 -24.80
CA ASP A 160 -9.20 -7.57 -25.04
C ASP A 160 -9.48 -6.80 -26.35
N GLY A 161 -8.71 -7.14 -27.41
CA GLY A 161 -8.83 -6.55 -28.73
C GLY A 161 -8.15 -5.19 -28.90
N ILE A 162 -7.56 -4.61 -27.86
CA ILE A 162 -6.75 -3.38 -27.92
C ILE A 162 -5.31 -3.76 -28.19
N LYS A 163 -4.71 -3.17 -29.23
CA LYS A 163 -3.30 -3.42 -29.58
C LYS A 163 -2.38 -2.59 -28.71
N TYR A 164 -1.23 -3.18 -28.35
CA TYR A 164 -0.20 -2.56 -27.53
C TYR A 164 1.18 -2.71 -28.17
N THR A 165 2.04 -1.74 -27.88
CA THR A 165 3.46 -1.73 -28.26
C THR A 165 4.34 -1.76 -27.01
N GLY A 166 5.66 -1.84 -27.16
CA GLY A 166 6.58 -1.81 -26.02
C GLY A 166 6.44 -0.57 -25.13
N GLU A 167 6.08 0.59 -25.73
CA GLU A 167 5.84 1.83 -24.98
C GLU A 167 4.59 1.76 -24.08
N ASP A 168 3.65 0.86 -24.40
CA ASP A 168 2.37 0.73 -23.70
C ASP A 168 2.40 -0.36 -22.62
N ILE A 169 3.57 -0.87 -22.23
CA ILE A 169 3.70 -2.05 -21.35
C ILE A 169 2.94 -1.90 -20.04
N ASP A 170 2.98 -0.73 -19.41
CA ASP A 170 2.29 -0.49 -18.13
C ASP A 170 0.77 -0.50 -18.31
N ILE A 171 0.29 0.06 -19.42
CA ILE A 171 -1.14 0.07 -19.75
C ILE A 171 -1.62 -1.35 -20.05
N ALA A 172 -0.83 -2.12 -20.81
CA ALA A 172 -1.11 -3.52 -21.10
C ALA A 172 -1.14 -4.35 -19.81
N ALA A 173 -0.17 -4.15 -18.91
CA ALA A 173 -0.11 -4.81 -17.61
C ALA A 173 -1.36 -4.56 -16.77
N ASN A 174 -1.81 -3.31 -16.71
CA ASN A 174 -3.02 -2.93 -15.97
C ASN A 174 -4.28 -3.57 -16.57
N ASN A 175 -4.36 -3.69 -17.89
CA ASN A 175 -5.50 -4.35 -18.55
C ASN A 175 -5.45 -5.89 -18.48
N ILE A 176 -4.27 -6.47 -18.30
CA ILE A 176 -4.11 -7.92 -18.04
C ILE A 176 -4.54 -8.26 -16.61
N LYS A 177 -4.25 -7.39 -15.63
CA LYS A 177 -4.81 -7.48 -14.27
C LYS A 177 -6.33 -7.23 -14.30
N GLY A 178 -7.01 -7.46 -13.21
CA GLY A 178 -8.43 -7.18 -13.05
C GLY A 178 -9.06 -8.02 -11.94
N GLU A 179 -10.38 -8.01 -11.83
CA GLU A 179 -11.11 -8.74 -10.80
C GLU A 179 -10.93 -10.26 -10.93
N GLU A 180 -10.79 -10.95 -9.79
CA GLU A 180 -10.66 -12.40 -9.75
C GLU A 180 -11.90 -13.09 -10.36
N GLY A 181 -11.67 -14.13 -11.13
CA GLY A 181 -12.72 -14.88 -11.83
C GLY A 181 -13.17 -14.25 -13.15
N THR A 182 -12.75 -13.05 -13.49
CA THR A 182 -13.01 -12.47 -14.82
C THR A 182 -12.05 -13.02 -15.87
N THR A 183 -12.44 -12.98 -17.14
CA THR A 183 -11.63 -13.50 -18.25
C THR A 183 -11.01 -12.34 -19.02
N VAL A 184 -9.74 -12.50 -19.41
CA VAL A 184 -9.03 -11.62 -20.34
C VAL A 184 -8.67 -12.37 -21.61
N LYS A 185 -8.83 -11.71 -22.74
CA LYS A 185 -8.45 -12.26 -24.06
C LYS A 185 -7.09 -11.69 -24.46
N ILE A 186 -6.08 -12.56 -24.57
CA ILE A 186 -4.72 -12.21 -24.96
C ILE A 186 -4.43 -12.73 -26.36
N GLU A 187 -3.95 -11.88 -27.26
CA GLU A 187 -3.38 -12.30 -28.53
C GLU A 187 -1.87 -12.19 -28.48
N ILE A 188 -1.19 -13.25 -28.84
CA ILE A 188 0.27 -13.29 -28.93
C ILE A 188 0.73 -13.64 -30.33
N LEU A 189 1.93 -13.21 -30.67
CA LEU A 189 2.65 -13.67 -31.87
C LEU A 189 3.71 -14.70 -31.43
N ARG A 190 3.60 -15.94 -31.91
CA ARG A 190 4.55 -17.04 -31.68
C ARG A 190 4.89 -17.69 -33.01
N ASN A 191 6.16 -17.74 -33.36
CA ASN A 191 6.62 -18.34 -34.64
C ASN A 191 5.93 -17.76 -35.89
N LYS A 192 5.67 -16.46 -35.91
CA LYS A 192 4.95 -15.72 -36.96
C LYS A 192 3.45 -16.04 -37.08
N GLU A 193 2.89 -16.77 -36.13
CA GLU A 193 1.46 -17.07 -36.06
C GLU A 193 0.82 -16.34 -34.88
N ILE A 194 -0.35 -15.76 -35.10
CA ILE A 194 -1.15 -15.17 -34.02
C ILE A 194 -1.91 -16.28 -33.32
N LYS A 195 -1.78 -16.35 -32.02
CA LYS A 195 -2.54 -17.25 -31.15
C LYS A 195 -3.36 -16.43 -30.16
N THR A 196 -4.56 -16.88 -29.87
CA THR A 196 -5.49 -16.25 -28.96
C THR A 196 -5.71 -17.15 -27.75
N PHE A 197 -5.64 -16.57 -26.57
CA PHE A 197 -5.91 -17.23 -25.31
C PHE A 197 -7.00 -16.46 -24.56
N GLU A 198 -7.99 -17.19 -24.03
CA GLU A 198 -8.96 -16.65 -23.08
C GLU A 198 -8.59 -17.21 -21.70
N ILE A 199 -8.14 -16.35 -20.81
CA ILE A 199 -7.52 -16.75 -19.53
C ILE A 199 -8.32 -16.15 -18.40
N THR A 200 -8.79 -16.98 -17.46
CA THR A 200 -9.46 -16.52 -16.25
C THR A 200 -8.44 -15.98 -15.26
N ARG A 201 -8.63 -14.76 -14.83
CA ARG A 201 -7.79 -14.10 -13.82
C ARG A 201 -7.95 -14.80 -12.48
N ARG A 202 -6.84 -15.07 -11.82
CA ARG A 202 -6.79 -15.61 -10.45
C ARG A 202 -5.78 -14.82 -9.63
N LYS A 203 -5.87 -14.97 -8.32
CA LYS A 203 -4.78 -14.55 -7.43
C LYS A 203 -3.53 -15.35 -7.79
N VAL A 204 -2.48 -14.66 -8.18
CA VAL A 204 -1.17 -15.22 -8.49
C VAL A 204 -0.24 -14.86 -7.34
N ILE A 205 0.38 -15.87 -6.74
CA ILE A 205 1.38 -15.71 -5.69
C ILE A 205 2.74 -15.82 -6.36
N THR A 206 3.56 -14.80 -6.20
CA THR A 206 4.94 -14.82 -6.66
C THR A 206 5.82 -15.55 -5.64
N ASN A 207 6.86 -16.25 -6.11
CA ASN A 207 7.90 -16.73 -5.23
C ASN A 207 9.08 -15.74 -5.31
N PRO A 208 9.32 -14.94 -4.26
CA PRO A 208 10.39 -13.96 -4.27
C PRO A 208 11.76 -14.57 -4.00
N VAL A 209 11.85 -15.89 -3.76
CA VAL A 209 13.07 -16.60 -3.37
C VAL A 209 13.41 -17.66 -4.40
N GLU A 210 14.60 -17.57 -4.97
CA GLU A 210 15.13 -18.57 -5.89
C GLU A 210 16.49 -19.07 -5.38
N ALA A 211 16.75 -20.37 -5.46
CA ALA A 211 17.98 -20.97 -4.97
C ALA A 211 18.69 -21.85 -5.99
N LYS A 212 20.01 -21.89 -5.89
CA LYS A 212 20.86 -22.80 -6.68
C LYS A 212 22.13 -23.13 -5.93
N VAL A 213 22.74 -24.28 -6.27
CA VAL A 213 24.07 -24.64 -5.81
C VAL A 213 25.10 -24.14 -6.84
N LEU A 214 26.09 -23.38 -6.38
CA LEU A 214 27.24 -22.99 -7.18
C LEU A 214 28.39 -23.99 -7.02
N GLU A 215 29.49 -23.79 -7.76
CA GLU A 215 30.69 -24.56 -7.59
C GLU A 215 31.20 -24.52 -6.12
N ASN A 216 31.92 -25.52 -5.70
CA ASN A 216 32.47 -25.67 -4.34
C ASN A 216 31.40 -25.80 -3.23
N ASN A 217 30.20 -26.29 -3.56
CA ASN A 217 29.10 -26.48 -2.63
C ASN A 217 28.66 -25.16 -1.93
N ILE A 218 28.63 -24.07 -2.66
CA ILE A 218 28.13 -22.80 -2.19
C ILE A 218 26.65 -22.71 -2.53
N GLY A 219 25.80 -22.53 -1.52
CA GLY A 219 24.39 -22.19 -1.73
C GLY A 219 24.26 -20.74 -2.17
N TYR A 220 23.36 -20.46 -3.08
CA TYR A 220 23.06 -19.12 -3.55
C TYR A 220 21.56 -18.91 -3.56
N ILE A 221 21.09 -17.99 -2.74
CA ILE A 221 19.68 -17.60 -2.63
C ILE A 221 19.53 -16.16 -3.12
N THR A 222 18.70 -15.94 -4.12
CA THR A 222 18.27 -14.61 -4.55
C THR A 222 16.94 -14.29 -3.91
N MET A 223 16.83 -13.11 -3.29
CA MET A 223 15.56 -12.59 -2.75
C MET A 223 15.21 -11.29 -3.47
N THR A 224 14.08 -11.27 -4.18
CA THR A 224 13.66 -10.12 -4.99
C THR A 224 12.78 -9.12 -4.24
N SER A 225 12.08 -9.59 -3.19
CA SER A 225 11.24 -8.79 -2.30
C SER A 225 11.10 -9.47 -0.94
N PHE A 226 10.46 -8.77 0.01
CA PHE A 226 9.99 -9.35 1.27
C PHE A 226 8.46 -9.29 1.29
N ASP A 227 7.79 -10.29 0.72
CA ASP A 227 6.34 -10.47 0.72
C ASP A 227 5.88 -11.52 1.73
N GLU A 228 4.58 -11.82 1.80
CA GLU A 228 3.99 -12.75 2.78
C GLU A 228 4.58 -14.17 2.73
N THR A 229 5.20 -14.56 1.63
CA THR A 229 5.71 -15.93 1.41
C THR A 229 7.22 -16.04 1.55
N THR A 230 7.91 -14.91 1.73
CA THR A 230 9.38 -14.83 1.65
C THR A 230 10.07 -15.70 2.69
N ALA A 231 9.67 -15.62 3.96
CA ALA A 231 10.35 -16.37 5.02
C ALA A 231 10.13 -17.88 4.88
N GLU A 232 8.92 -18.31 4.53
CA GLU A 232 8.61 -19.72 4.28
C GLU A 232 9.39 -20.25 3.08
N ASN A 233 9.38 -19.54 1.95
CA ASN A 233 10.12 -19.93 0.76
C ASN A 233 11.64 -19.93 0.99
N PHE A 234 12.16 -18.94 1.73
CA PHE A 234 13.57 -18.92 2.11
C PHE A 234 13.97 -20.18 2.89
N LYS A 235 13.16 -20.58 3.85
CA LYS A 235 13.39 -21.79 4.63
C LYS A 235 13.37 -23.05 3.75
N ILE A 236 12.35 -23.19 2.90
CA ILE A 236 12.21 -24.35 1.98
C ILE A 236 13.43 -24.44 1.06
N GLU A 237 13.83 -23.34 0.45
CA GLU A 237 14.97 -23.29 -0.46
C GLU A 237 16.29 -23.55 0.25
N PHE A 238 16.44 -23.04 1.48
CA PHE A 238 17.63 -23.31 2.30
C PHE A 238 17.72 -24.79 2.67
N GLU A 239 16.64 -25.42 3.14
CA GLU A 239 16.59 -26.83 3.48
C GLU A 239 16.94 -27.73 2.26
N ASP A 240 16.48 -27.36 1.06
CA ASP A 240 16.83 -28.05 -0.18
C ASP A 240 18.35 -27.92 -0.50
N LEU A 241 18.90 -26.72 -0.34
CA LEU A 241 20.33 -26.50 -0.50
C LEU A 241 21.18 -27.26 0.54
N GLU A 242 20.74 -27.29 1.80
CA GLU A 242 21.39 -28.05 2.87
C GLU A 242 21.42 -29.56 2.56
N ASN A 243 20.29 -30.11 2.10
CA ASN A 243 20.21 -31.50 1.65
C ASN A 243 21.13 -31.80 0.46
N LYS A 244 21.46 -30.80 -0.37
CA LYS A 244 22.43 -30.88 -1.46
C LYS A 244 23.89 -30.73 -0.95
N GLY A 245 24.10 -30.51 0.36
CA GLY A 245 25.40 -30.53 1.02
C GLY A 245 26.20 -29.25 0.86
N ILE A 246 25.57 -28.09 0.81
CA ILE A 246 26.25 -26.79 0.80
C ILE A 246 27.11 -26.61 2.06
N LYS A 247 28.15 -25.76 1.97
CA LYS A 247 29.09 -25.46 3.07
C LYS A 247 29.12 -23.98 3.44
N SER A 248 28.54 -23.14 2.63
CA SER A 248 28.39 -21.69 2.83
C SER A 248 27.21 -21.16 2.01
N LEU A 249 26.71 -20.00 2.36
CA LEU A 249 25.53 -19.40 1.75
C LEU A 249 25.85 -18.00 1.24
N ILE A 250 25.36 -17.69 0.04
CA ILE A 250 25.28 -16.32 -0.48
C ILE A 250 23.79 -15.95 -0.51
N ILE A 251 23.43 -14.83 0.11
CA ILE A 251 22.12 -14.20 0.04
C ILE A 251 22.22 -12.96 -0.84
N ASP A 252 21.54 -12.94 -1.97
CA ASP A 252 21.58 -11.83 -2.92
C ASP A 252 20.35 -10.94 -2.75
N LEU A 253 20.58 -9.73 -2.22
CA LEU A 253 19.59 -8.68 -2.03
C LEU A 253 19.76 -7.53 -3.04
N ARG A 254 20.57 -7.68 -4.05
CA ARG A 254 20.73 -6.64 -5.08
C ARG A 254 19.42 -6.41 -5.80
N ASN A 255 19.07 -5.15 -6.00
CA ASN A 255 17.80 -4.70 -6.59
C ASN A 255 16.54 -5.10 -5.79
N ASN A 256 16.68 -5.49 -4.53
CA ASN A 256 15.55 -5.75 -3.63
C ASN A 256 15.20 -4.49 -2.85
N GLY A 257 14.10 -3.83 -3.21
CA GLY A 257 13.61 -2.59 -2.59
C GLY A 257 13.04 -2.75 -1.17
N GLY A 258 13.03 -3.98 -0.63
CA GLY A 258 12.49 -4.30 0.70
C GLY A 258 11.12 -4.96 0.64
N GLY A 259 10.27 -4.63 1.61
CA GLY A 259 8.92 -5.19 1.78
C GLY A 259 8.53 -5.30 3.24
N LEU A 260 7.91 -6.41 3.62
CA LEU A 260 7.36 -6.65 4.95
C LEU A 260 8.46 -6.87 6.01
N VAL A 261 8.38 -6.10 7.08
CA VAL A 261 9.36 -6.17 8.19
C VAL A 261 9.28 -7.49 8.94
N ASP A 262 8.07 -8.02 9.16
CA ASP A 262 7.87 -9.29 9.84
C ASP A 262 8.53 -10.46 9.09
N GLN A 263 8.45 -10.49 7.77
CA GLN A 263 9.12 -11.48 6.94
C GLN A 263 10.65 -11.37 7.04
N THR A 264 11.18 -10.16 7.12
CA THR A 264 12.60 -9.92 7.34
C THR A 264 13.05 -10.42 8.70
N LEU A 265 12.29 -10.15 9.75
CA LEU A 265 12.59 -10.62 11.11
C LEU A 265 12.53 -12.15 11.20
N GLU A 266 11.61 -12.79 10.48
CA GLU A 266 11.51 -14.25 10.44
C GLU A 266 12.71 -14.89 9.69
N VAL A 267 13.18 -14.29 8.59
CA VAL A 267 14.43 -14.74 7.93
C VAL A 267 15.63 -14.56 8.85
N LEU A 268 15.72 -13.44 9.59
CA LEU A 268 16.77 -13.22 10.57
C LEU A 268 16.73 -14.25 11.71
N ASP A 269 15.55 -14.68 12.13
CA ASP A 269 15.37 -15.71 13.16
C ASP A 269 15.98 -17.07 12.76
N TYR A 270 16.16 -17.35 11.47
CA TYR A 270 16.84 -18.57 11.02
C TYR A 270 18.36 -18.49 11.14
N ILE A 271 18.92 -17.28 11.27
CA ILE A 271 20.37 -17.03 11.22
C ILE A 271 20.91 -16.57 12.58
N VAL A 272 20.18 -15.67 13.24
CA VAL A 272 20.65 -14.96 14.44
C VAL A 272 20.28 -15.73 15.71
N PRO A 273 21.22 -15.97 16.63
CA PRO A 273 20.94 -16.64 17.89
C PRO A 273 19.88 -15.92 18.73
N LYS A 274 19.03 -16.70 19.39
CA LYS A 274 17.92 -16.21 20.20
C LYS A 274 18.35 -15.18 21.24
N GLY A 275 17.55 -14.10 21.33
CA GLY A 275 17.69 -13.03 22.32
C GLY A 275 18.50 -11.82 21.85
N ASN A 276 19.16 -11.91 20.69
CA ASN A 276 19.83 -10.77 20.07
C ASN A 276 18.82 -9.75 19.51
N ASP A 277 19.20 -8.48 19.51
CA ASP A 277 18.41 -7.39 18.97
C ASP A 277 18.51 -7.40 17.45
N LEU A 278 17.38 -7.58 16.75
CA LEU A 278 17.31 -7.61 15.28
C LEU A 278 17.00 -6.24 14.68
N LEU A 279 16.17 -5.47 15.38
CA LEU A 279 15.71 -4.18 14.92
C LEU A 279 15.33 -3.29 16.10
N VAL A 280 15.77 -2.05 16.08
CA VAL A 280 15.35 -1.01 17.01
C VAL A 280 14.62 0.07 16.23
N THR A 281 13.37 0.33 16.59
CA THR A 281 12.56 1.43 16.03
C THR A 281 12.34 2.50 17.06
N VAL A 282 12.40 3.77 16.64
CA VAL A 282 12.18 4.93 17.50
C VAL A 282 11.00 5.73 16.94
N ASN A 283 10.00 5.97 17.78
CA ASN A 283 8.83 6.75 17.38
C ASN A 283 9.04 8.28 17.60
N LYS A 284 8.05 9.07 17.21
CA LYS A 284 8.06 10.54 17.38
C LYS A 284 8.28 10.98 18.83
N GLU A 285 7.86 10.17 19.81
CA GLU A 285 8.00 10.45 21.24
C GLU A 285 9.36 9.98 21.81
N GLN A 286 10.29 9.57 20.95
CA GLN A 286 11.61 9.01 21.31
C GLN A 286 11.51 7.71 22.13
N LYS A 287 10.40 6.97 21.98
CA LYS A 287 10.25 5.64 22.59
C LYS A 287 10.81 4.59 21.63
N GLU A 288 11.68 3.76 22.17
CA GLU A 288 12.26 2.62 21.46
C GLU A 288 11.34 1.40 21.54
N LYS A 289 11.27 0.67 20.43
CA LYS A 289 10.73 -0.68 20.37
C LYS A 289 11.82 -1.59 19.78
N ILE A 290 12.15 -2.63 20.52
CA ILE A 290 13.20 -3.58 20.15
C ILE A 290 12.54 -4.90 19.74
N GLU A 291 12.85 -5.35 18.53
CA GLU A 291 12.49 -6.69 18.06
C GLU A 291 13.72 -7.60 18.24
N LYS A 292 13.52 -8.75 18.87
CA LYS A 292 14.58 -9.70 19.19
C LYS A 292 14.37 -11.01 18.48
N SER A 293 15.48 -11.72 18.19
CA SER A 293 15.41 -13.09 17.73
C SER A 293 14.72 -14.00 18.76
N LYS A 294 13.85 -14.87 18.28
CA LYS A 294 12.96 -15.73 19.09
C LYS A 294 13.22 -17.22 18.89
N ALA A 295 13.75 -17.58 17.74
CA ALA A 295 13.95 -18.98 17.35
C ALA A 295 15.37 -19.50 17.65
N ASP A 296 15.54 -20.80 17.53
CA ASP A 296 16.86 -21.43 17.51
C ASP A 296 17.44 -21.28 16.09
N VAL A 297 18.77 -21.11 16.00
CA VAL A 297 19.49 -20.97 14.73
C VAL A 297 19.27 -22.20 13.87
N LEU A 298 18.83 -22.01 12.64
CA LEU A 298 18.72 -23.02 11.60
C LEU A 298 20.00 -23.05 10.74
N ILE A 299 20.62 -21.88 10.50
CA ILE A 299 21.75 -21.71 9.57
C ILE A 299 23.01 -21.40 10.37
N ASP A 300 23.88 -22.40 10.53
CA ASP A 300 25.17 -22.27 11.18
C ASP A 300 26.30 -22.58 10.18
N MET A 301 26.55 -21.65 9.26
CA MET A 301 27.58 -21.72 8.23
C MET A 301 27.99 -20.31 7.79
N PRO A 302 29.17 -20.13 7.14
CA PRO A 302 29.57 -18.82 6.63
C PRO A 302 28.57 -18.25 5.64
N ILE A 303 28.17 -16.99 5.86
CA ILE A 303 27.18 -16.26 5.04
C ILE A 303 27.85 -15.02 4.43
N VAL A 304 27.53 -14.77 3.15
CA VAL A 304 27.80 -13.51 2.45
C VAL A 304 26.50 -12.94 1.98
N VAL A 305 26.27 -11.65 2.23
CA VAL A 305 25.11 -10.91 1.71
C VAL A 305 25.56 -9.94 0.63
N LEU A 306 24.97 -10.04 -0.55
CA LEU A 306 25.21 -9.13 -1.66
C LEU A 306 24.17 -8.00 -1.67
N VAL A 307 24.66 -6.76 -1.76
CA VAL A 307 23.79 -5.56 -1.77
C VAL A 307 24.23 -4.58 -2.87
N ASN A 308 23.32 -3.71 -3.30
CA ASN A 308 23.63 -2.58 -4.17
C ASN A 308 22.78 -1.34 -3.81
N GLU A 309 22.90 -0.27 -4.60
CA GLU A 309 22.20 1.00 -4.42
C GLU A 309 20.67 0.90 -4.44
N ASN A 310 20.12 -0.19 -4.97
CA ASN A 310 18.69 -0.49 -5.01
C ASN A 310 18.25 -1.42 -3.85
N SER A 311 19.17 -1.90 -3.02
CA SER A 311 18.83 -2.62 -1.79
C SER A 311 18.32 -1.62 -0.76
N ALA A 312 17.05 -1.73 -0.33
CA ALA A 312 16.41 -0.72 0.50
C ALA A 312 15.55 -1.33 1.62
N SER A 313 15.29 -0.53 2.68
CA SER A 313 14.29 -0.85 3.73
C SER A 313 14.53 -2.22 4.37
N ALA A 314 13.64 -3.20 4.19
CA ALA A 314 13.75 -4.57 4.71
C ALA A 314 15.08 -5.24 4.36
N SER A 315 15.59 -5.04 3.13
CA SER A 315 16.93 -5.51 2.73
C SER A 315 18.03 -4.89 3.58
N GLU A 316 17.88 -3.61 3.95
CA GLU A 316 18.84 -2.92 4.81
C GLU A 316 18.75 -3.38 6.27
N ILE A 317 17.53 -3.74 6.74
CA ILE A 317 17.35 -4.36 8.06
C ILE A 317 18.07 -5.70 8.11
N LEU A 318 17.87 -6.57 7.11
CA LEU A 318 18.53 -7.88 7.07
C LEU A 318 20.05 -7.74 7.00
N ALA A 319 20.56 -6.98 6.05
CA ALA A 319 21.99 -6.80 5.88
C ALA A 319 22.65 -6.10 7.09
N GLY A 320 21.97 -5.10 7.66
CA GLY A 320 22.44 -4.35 8.82
C GLY A 320 22.51 -5.22 10.07
N ALA A 321 21.45 -5.96 10.39
CA ALA A 321 21.41 -6.85 11.53
C ALA A 321 22.50 -7.93 11.45
N LEU A 322 22.63 -8.60 10.30
CA LEU A 322 23.65 -9.64 10.10
C LEU A 322 25.07 -9.09 10.18
N LYS A 323 25.30 -7.86 9.72
CA LYS A 323 26.59 -7.18 9.84
C LYS A 323 26.91 -6.79 11.27
N ASP A 324 25.97 -6.17 11.97
CA ASP A 324 26.20 -5.64 13.32
C ASP A 324 26.37 -6.76 14.36
N LEU A 325 25.83 -7.95 14.07
CA LEU A 325 25.94 -9.14 14.90
C LEU A 325 27.09 -10.08 14.47
N ASP A 326 27.90 -9.69 13.47
CA ASP A 326 29.00 -10.51 12.91
C ASP A 326 28.53 -11.86 12.34
N GLU A 327 27.27 -12.00 11.92
CA GLU A 327 26.69 -13.24 11.37
C GLU A 327 26.93 -13.37 9.86
N ALA A 328 27.23 -12.28 9.14
CA ALA A 328 27.52 -12.31 7.71
C ALA A 328 28.53 -11.25 7.26
N THR A 329 29.23 -11.54 6.16
CA THR A 329 30.06 -10.57 5.44
C THR A 329 29.19 -9.87 4.38
N ILE A 330 29.09 -8.54 4.42
CA ILE A 330 28.33 -7.74 3.44
C ILE A 330 29.27 -7.33 2.30
N VAL A 331 28.86 -7.61 1.06
CA VAL A 331 29.62 -7.29 -0.17
C VAL A 331 28.75 -6.53 -1.15
N GLY A 332 29.26 -5.43 -1.69
CA GLY A 332 28.55 -4.64 -2.70
C GLY A 332 28.82 -3.16 -2.61
N THR A 333 27.88 -2.36 -3.09
CA THR A 333 27.90 -0.89 -3.04
C THR A 333 27.06 -0.38 -1.88
N THR A 334 27.09 0.93 -1.60
CA THR A 334 26.24 1.57 -0.60
C THR A 334 24.77 1.36 -0.96
N THR A 335 23.98 0.94 0.03
CA THR A 335 22.55 0.71 -0.10
C THR A 335 21.75 2.02 -0.21
N TYR A 336 20.45 1.94 -0.43
CA TYR A 336 19.57 3.09 -0.67
C TYR A 336 19.52 4.09 0.50
N GLY A 337 19.55 3.63 1.75
CA GLY A 337 19.51 4.47 2.95
C GLY A 337 18.11 4.81 3.45
N LYS A 338 17.12 3.92 3.27
CA LYS A 338 15.76 4.11 3.79
C LYS A 338 15.67 3.68 5.26
N GLY A 339 15.89 4.63 6.17
CA GLY A 339 15.86 4.42 7.63
C GLY A 339 14.48 4.65 8.28
N VAL A 340 13.36 4.47 7.56
CA VAL A 340 12.00 4.67 8.06
C VAL A 340 11.10 3.49 7.73
N ILE A 341 10.12 3.23 8.63
CA ILE A 341 9.10 2.19 8.48
C ILE A 341 7.74 2.87 8.33
N GLN A 342 6.94 2.43 7.37
CA GLN A 342 5.56 2.85 7.18
C GLN A 342 4.62 1.94 7.96
N GLN A 343 3.56 2.53 8.47
CA GLN A 343 2.43 1.81 9.07
C GLN A 343 1.16 2.13 8.29
N LEU A 344 0.42 1.10 7.92
CA LEU A 344 -0.90 1.27 7.31
C LEU A 344 -1.91 1.60 8.40
N LEU A 345 -2.62 2.73 8.25
CA LEU A 345 -3.66 3.18 9.15
C LEU A 345 -4.98 3.30 8.36
N THR A 346 -6.04 2.67 8.87
CA THR A 346 -7.39 2.81 8.30
C THR A 346 -8.05 4.05 8.89
N LEU A 347 -8.59 4.91 8.04
CA LEU A 347 -9.31 6.13 8.41
C LEU A 347 -10.82 5.89 8.47
#